data_269cb0e71f33b8ee17ad90c0fa817674
#
_entry.id   269cb0e71f33b8ee17ad90c0fa817674
#
_cell.length_a   1.000
_cell.length_b   1.000
_cell.length_c   1.000
_cell.angle_alpha   90.00
_cell.angle_beta   90.00
_cell.angle_gamma   90.00
#
_symmetry.space_group_name_H-M   'P 1'
#
loop_
_entity.id
_entity.type
_entity.pdbx_description
1 polymer ?
#
loop_
_entity_poly.entity_id
_entity_poly.type
_entity_poly.pdbx_seq_one_letter_code
_entity_poly.pdbx_strand_id
1 'polypeptide(L)'
;VLVAALVGPLPGAVVGALTNIITGLMYSVTDIPFCLVSIAVALIVGFTVKKFKFTLPVAIILGLVLSVVCPVIGTPIGIFVYGGLNGSFSDVLVMGLVQSGQSIFAASFLRNIASNLIDKVGTLVIAWAIVKWLPMSIMQNFKKEK
;
A
#
# COMPACT_ATOMS: atom_id res chain seq x y z
N VAL A 1 3.51 2.06 -6.17
CA VAL A 1 2.39 2.78 -6.75
C VAL A 1 2.77 3.40 -8.10
N LEU A 2 3.76 4.31 -8.19
CA LEU A 2 4.13 5.02 -9.44
C LEU A 2 4.48 4.06 -10.58
N VAL A 3 5.35 3.06 -10.34
CA VAL A 3 5.71 2.07 -11.37
C VAL A 3 4.48 1.30 -11.86
N ALA A 4 3.58 0.92 -10.96
CA ALA A 4 2.33 0.25 -11.32
C ALA A 4 1.40 1.13 -12.18
N ALA A 5 1.36 2.44 -11.89
CA ALA A 5 0.56 3.40 -12.65
C ALA A 5 1.14 3.72 -14.03
N LEU A 6 2.47 3.84 -14.14
CA LEU A 6 3.17 4.25 -15.37
C LEU A 6 3.47 3.07 -16.30
N VAL A 7 4.07 2.01 -15.76
CA VAL A 7 4.59 0.88 -16.54
C VAL A 7 3.58 -0.27 -16.60
N GLY A 8 2.87 -0.52 -15.50
CA GLY A 8 1.81 -1.54 -15.46
C GLY A 8 1.83 -2.41 -14.20
N PRO A 9 0.83 -3.32 -14.05
CA PRO A 9 0.65 -4.09 -12.84
C PRO A 9 1.81 -5.05 -12.52
N LEU A 10 2.31 -5.77 -13.51
CA LEU A 10 3.39 -6.75 -13.30
C LEU A 10 4.73 -6.11 -12.93
N PRO A 11 5.25 -5.12 -13.69
CA PRO A 11 6.47 -4.41 -13.27
C PRO A 11 6.32 -3.74 -11.90
N GLY A 12 5.14 -3.18 -11.62
CA GLY A 12 4.83 -2.60 -10.31
C GLY A 12 4.88 -3.62 -9.18
N ALA A 13 4.37 -4.84 -9.41
CA ALA A 13 4.39 -5.93 -8.43
C ALA A 13 5.83 -6.41 -8.17
N VAL A 14 6.63 -6.59 -9.22
CA VAL A 14 8.04 -6.98 -9.09
C VAL A 14 8.83 -5.95 -8.28
N VAL A 15 8.71 -4.67 -8.63
CA VAL A 15 9.38 -3.58 -7.88
C VAL A 15 8.89 -3.53 -6.43
N GLY A 16 7.58 -3.68 -6.19
CA GLY A 16 7.01 -3.71 -4.84
C GLY A 16 7.54 -4.87 -4.00
N ALA A 17 7.62 -6.08 -4.58
CA ALA A 17 8.17 -7.24 -3.90
C ALA A 17 9.66 -7.07 -3.60
N LEU A 18 10.45 -6.66 -4.60
CA LEU A 18 11.89 -6.44 -4.43
C LEU A 18 12.20 -5.36 -3.38
N THR A 19 11.42 -4.27 -3.35
CA THR A 19 11.58 -3.22 -2.33
C THR A 19 11.44 -3.82 -0.92
N ASN A 20 10.37 -4.60 -0.65
CA ASN A 20 10.18 -5.20 0.68
C ASN A 20 11.25 -6.26 1.01
N ILE A 21 11.71 -7.02 0.02
CA ILE A 21 12.80 -7.99 0.23
C ILE A 21 14.10 -7.26 0.58
N ILE A 22 14.48 -6.24 -0.19
CA ILE A 22 15.71 -5.47 0.03
C ILE A 22 15.64 -4.73 1.38
N THR A 23 14.54 -4.02 1.67
CA THR A 23 14.39 -3.35 2.96
C THR A 23 14.35 -4.34 4.12
N GLY A 24 13.71 -5.49 3.94
CA GLY A 24 13.69 -6.57 4.92
C GLY A 24 15.10 -7.11 5.22
N LEU A 25 15.92 -7.30 4.21
CA LEU A 25 17.32 -7.75 4.40
C LEU A 25 18.20 -6.67 5.02
N MET A 26 17.92 -5.38 4.77
CA MET A 26 18.73 -4.27 5.30
C MET A 26 18.33 -3.86 6.73
N TYR A 27 17.07 -3.94 7.09
CA TYR A 27 16.57 -3.43 8.37
C TYR A 27 15.94 -4.50 9.25
N SER A 28 14.99 -5.29 8.71
CA SER A 28 14.29 -6.29 9.50
C SER A 28 13.69 -7.38 8.61
N VAL A 29 14.16 -8.59 8.76
CA VAL A 29 13.68 -9.77 8.01
C VAL A 29 12.15 -9.95 8.17
N THR A 30 11.58 -9.46 9.26
CA THR A 30 10.15 -9.48 9.54
C THR A 30 9.31 -8.64 8.58
N ASP A 31 9.95 -7.76 7.77
CA ASP A 31 9.25 -6.97 6.74
C ASP A 31 9.06 -7.71 5.42
N ILE A 32 9.79 -8.81 5.20
CA ILE A 32 9.71 -9.58 3.95
C ILE A 32 8.28 -10.09 3.66
N PRO A 33 7.50 -10.65 4.61
CA PRO A 33 6.15 -11.11 4.35
C PRO A 33 5.18 -10.02 3.84
N PHE A 34 5.46 -8.74 4.13
CA PHE A 34 4.67 -7.61 3.62
C PHE A 34 4.85 -7.35 2.13
N CYS A 35 5.75 -8.07 1.44
CA CYS A 35 5.83 -8.06 -0.01
C CYS A 35 4.49 -8.45 -0.66
N LEU A 36 3.70 -9.32 -0.01
CA LEU A 36 2.35 -9.69 -0.48
C LEU A 36 1.42 -8.47 -0.54
N VAL A 37 1.47 -7.60 0.47
CA VAL A 37 0.70 -6.35 0.48
C VAL A 37 1.13 -5.44 -0.66
N SER A 38 2.45 -5.30 -0.89
CA SER A 38 2.99 -4.46 -1.96
C SER A 38 2.66 -4.98 -3.36
N ILE A 39 2.65 -6.30 -3.55
CA ILE A 39 2.21 -6.96 -4.78
C ILE A 39 0.72 -6.66 -5.02
N ALA A 40 -0.13 -6.88 -4.00
CA ALA A 40 -1.57 -6.61 -4.10
C ALA A 40 -1.85 -5.15 -4.47
N VAL A 41 -1.19 -4.19 -3.79
CA VAL A 41 -1.29 -2.75 -4.10
C VAL A 41 -0.91 -2.48 -5.55
N ALA A 42 0.21 -3.02 -6.02
CA ALA A 42 0.69 -2.78 -7.38
C ALA A 42 -0.25 -3.36 -8.44
N LEU A 43 -0.79 -4.55 -8.20
CA LEU A 43 -1.76 -5.18 -9.11
C LEU A 43 -3.06 -4.37 -9.17
N ILE A 44 -3.63 -4.01 -8.01
CA ILE A 44 -4.88 -3.24 -7.96
C ILE A 44 -4.71 -1.88 -8.65
N VAL A 45 -3.66 -1.13 -8.32
CA VAL A 45 -3.36 0.15 -8.94
C VAL A 45 -3.13 0.00 -10.45
N GLY A 46 -2.27 -0.94 -10.84
CA GLY A 46 -1.88 -1.13 -12.23
C GLY A 46 -3.06 -1.57 -13.11
N PHE A 47 -3.91 -2.50 -12.66
CA PHE A 47 -5.10 -2.91 -13.40
C PHE A 47 -6.15 -1.80 -13.48
N THR A 48 -6.33 -1.04 -12.38
CA THR A 48 -7.29 0.08 -12.37
C THR A 48 -6.84 1.18 -13.33
N VAL A 49 -5.58 1.58 -13.30
CA VAL A 49 -5.04 2.62 -14.20
C VAL A 49 -5.00 2.14 -15.65
N LYS A 50 -4.84 0.83 -15.88
CA LYS A 50 -4.94 0.26 -17.23
C LYS A 50 -6.35 0.32 -17.79
N LYS A 51 -7.37 0.15 -16.94
CA LYS A 51 -8.79 0.14 -17.34
C LYS A 51 -9.40 1.54 -17.36
N PHE A 52 -9.03 2.38 -16.41
CA PHE A 52 -9.55 3.74 -16.24
C PHE A 52 -8.42 4.76 -16.36
N LYS A 53 -8.73 5.97 -16.87
CA LYS A 53 -7.77 7.08 -16.83
C LYS A 53 -7.43 7.43 -15.39
N PHE A 54 -6.14 7.61 -15.09
CA PHE A 54 -5.68 7.97 -13.74
C PHE A 54 -6.00 9.43 -13.44
N THR A 55 -7.21 9.67 -12.94
CA THR A 55 -7.74 10.99 -12.56
C THR A 55 -7.76 11.13 -11.04
N LEU A 56 -7.89 12.36 -10.52
CA LEU A 56 -7.95 12.60 -9.08
C LEU A 56 -9.06 11.78 -8.37
N PRO A 57 -10.32 11.75 -8.85
CA PRO A 57 -11.34 10.93 -8.20
C PRO A 57 -11.00 9.43 -8.22
N VAL A 58 -10.41 8.92 -9.31
CA VAL A 58 -9.94 7.53 -9.37
C VAL A 58 -8.84 7.28 -8.35
N ALA A 59 -7.90 8.21 -8.17
CA ALA A 59 -6.84 8.09 -7.16
C ALA A 59 -7.41 8.04 -5.74
N ILE A 60 -8.40 8.89 -5.42
CA ILE A 60 -9.06 8.92 -4.11
C ILE A 60 -9.82 7.61 -3.86
N ILE A 61 -10.67 7.17 -4.80
CA ILE A 61 -11.43 5.92 -4.66
C ILE A 61 -10.47 4.73 -4.49
N LEU A 62 -9.41 4.70 -5.26
CA LEU A 62 -8.38 3.65 -5.15
C LEU A 62 -7.70 3.67 -3.78
N GLY A 63 -7.41 4.86 -3.25
CA GLY A 63 -6.88 5.04 -1.90
C GLY A 63 -7.80 4.49 -0.83
N LEU A 64 -9.11 4.76 -0.94
CA LEU A 64 -10.13 4.22 -0.05
C LEU A 64 -10.21 2.69 -0.13
N VAL A 65 -10.20 2.12 -1.33
CA VAL A 65 -10.19 0.66 -1.52
C VAL A 65 -8.92 0.05 -0.90
N LEU A 66 -7.76 0.63 -1.15
CA LEU A 66 -6.50 0.11 -0.61
C LEU A 66 -6.39 0.29 0.91
N SER A 67 -7.04 1.30 1.50
CA SER A 67 -7.07 1.48 2.96
C SER A 67 -7.78 0.33 3.69
N VAL A 68 -8.61 -0.43 2.98
CA VAL A 68 -9.25 -1.65 3.50
C VAL A 68 -8.49 -2.90 3.08
N VAL A 69 -8.11 -3.01 1.81
CA VAL A 69 -7.42 -4.21 1.29
C VAL A 69 -6.06 -4.43 1.96
N CYS A 70 -5.28 -3.35 2.17
CA CYS A 70 -3.97 -3.50 2.81
C CYS A 70 -4.06 -4.04 4.24
N PRO A 71 -4.96 -3.56 5.14
CA PRO A 71 -5.16 -4.17 6.45
C PRO A 71 -5.69 -5.60 6.40
N VAL A 72 -6.55 -5.95 5.45
CA VAL A 72 -7.05 -7.33 5.31
C VAL A 72 -5.90 -8.32 5.10
N ILE A 73 -4.91 -7.96 4.30
CA ILE A 73 -3.73 -8.80 4.06
C ILE A 73 -2.67 -8.57 5.14
N GLY A 74 -2.41 -7.32 5.50
CA GLY A 74 -1.30 -6.94 6.37
C GLY A 74 -1.52 -7.20 7.86
N THR A 75 -2.79 -7.14 8.36
CA THR A 75 -3.04 -7.37 9.78
C THR A 75 -2.76 -8.81 10.22
N PRO A 76 -3.20 -9.86 9.49
CA PRO A 76 -2.81 -11.22 9.82
C PRO A 76 -1.30 -11.42 9.82
N ILE A 77 -0.60 -10.86 8.80
CA ILE A 77 0.86 -10.91 8.72
C ILE A 77 1.49 -10.21 9.93
N GLY A 78 1.03 -8.99 10.25
CA GLY A 78 1.55 -8.22 11.38
C GLY A 78 1.32 -8.89 12.74
N ILE A 79 0.19 -9.56 12.93
CA ILE A 79 -0.06 -10.33 14.16
C ILE A 79 0.86 -11.54 14.23
N PHE A 80 1.04 -12.26 13.12
CA PHE A 80 1.90 -13.44 13.08
C PHE A 80 3.38 -13.07 13.32
N VAL A 81 3.82 -11.93 12.76
CA VAL A 81 5.23 -11.52 12.79
C VAL A 81 5.58 -10.73 14.04
N TYR A 82 4.69 -9.83 14.50
CA TYR A 82 4.94 -8.88 15.59
C TYR A 82 4.02 -9.06 16.81
N GLY A 83 3.15 -10.07 16.81
CA GLY A 83 2.16 -10.24 17.88
C GLY A 83 1.08 -9.14 17.92
N GLY A 84 0.93 -8.38 16.84
CA GLY A 84 -0.06 -7.28 16.73
C GLY A 84 0.44 -5.89 17.15
N LEU A 85 1.58 -5.83 17.82
CA LEU A 85 2.27 -4.60 18.22
C LEU A 85 3.59 -4.50 17.44
N ASN A 86 3.81 -3.41 16.73
CA ASN A 86 4.98 -3.26 15.86
C ASN A 86 5.97 -2.17 16.33
N GLY A 87 5.89 -1.76 17.60
CA GLY A 87 6.80 -0.78 18.19
C GLY A 87 6.52 0.67 17.78
N SER A 88 5.37 0.94 17.17
CA SER A 88 5.01 2.29 16.73
C SER A 88 4.16 3.04 17.76
N PHE A 89 4.16 4.38 17.67
CA PHE A 89 3.30 5.22 18.52
C PHE A 89 1.81 4.83 18.43
N SER A 90 1.38 4.31 17.28
CA SER A 90 0.00 3.84 17.08
C SER A 90 -0.36 2.59 17.89
N ASP A 91 0.60 1.89 18.50
CA ASP A 91 0.34 0.76 19.40
C ASP A 91 -0.39 1.17 20.68
N VAL A 92 -0.29 2.46 21.06
CA VAL A 92 -1.08 3.03 22.16
C VAL A 92 -2.58 2.87 21.90
N LEU A 93 -3.02 3.06 20.64
CA LEU A 93 -4.42 2.82 20.24
C LEU A 93 -4.81 1.35 20.36
N VAL A 94 -3.91 0.43 19.96
CA VAL A 94 -4.15 -1.01 20.08
C VAL A 94 -4.29 -1.40 21.53
N MET A 95 -3.37 -0.93 22.39
CA MET A 95 -3.42 -1.22 23.85
C MET A 95 -4.69 -0.68 24.48
N GLY A 96 -5.09 0.55 24.16
CA GLY A 96 -6.33 1.15 24.67
C GLY A 96 -7.59 0.37 24.26
N LEU A 97 -7.65 -0.07 22.99
CA LEU A 97 -8.75 -0.88 22.50
C LEU A 97 -8.79 -2.29 23.13
N VAL A 98 -7.63 -2.90 23.34
CA VAL A 98 -7.55 -4.20 24.02
C VAL A 98 -7.98 -4.07 25.49
N GLN A 99 -7.58 -3.01 26.18
CA GLN A 99 -8.03 -2.73 27.56
C GLN A 99 -9.54 -2.49 27.64
N SER A 100 -10.16 -1.99 26.58
CA SER A 100 -11.62 -1.83 26.49
C SER A 100 -12.37 -3.13 26.12
N GLY A 101 -11.67 -4.27 26.07
CA GLY A 101 -12.26 -5.59 25.80
C GLY A 101 -12.28 -6.03 24.35
N GLN A 102 -11.63 -5.28 23.44
CA GLN A 102 -11.50 -5.67 22.04
C GLN A 102 -10.41 -6.75 21.87
N SER A 103 -10.60 -7.64 20.87
CA SER A 103 -9.55 -8.58 20.51
C SER A 103 -8.34 -7.84 19.89
N ILE A 104 -7.14 -8.39 20.06
CA ILE A 104 -5.92 -7.82 19.49
C ILE A 104 -6.02 -7.72 17.96
N PHE A 105 -6.74 -8.64 17.32
CA PHE A 105 -7.00 -8.59 15.88
C PHE A 105 -7.85 -7.36 15.51
N ALA A 106 -8.98 -7.17 16.18
CA ALA A 106 -9.87 -6.04 15.91
C ALA A 106 -9.18 -4.69 16.16
N ALA A 107 -8.44 -4.58 17.27
CA ALA A 107 -7.70 -3.38 17.63
C ALA A 107 -6.61 -3.07 16.58
N SER A 108 -5.80 -4.06 16.19
CA SER A 108 -4.75 -3.90 15.16
C SER A 108 -5.35 -3.60 13.78
N PHE A 109 -6.47 -4.23 13.43
CA PHE A 109 -7.15 -4.00 12.16
C PHE A 109 -7.69 -2.57 12.06
N LEU A 110 -8.36 -2.05 13.09
CA LEU A 110 -8.86 -0.68 13.14
C LEU A 110 -7.72 0.35 13.04
N ARG A 111 -6.64 0.13 13.81
CA ARG A 111 -5.43 0.96 13.70
C ARG A 111 -4.89 0.97 12.27
N ASN A 112 -4.77 -0.20 11.65
CA ASN A 112 -4.24 -0.34 10.31
C ASN A 112 -5.13 0.33 9.25
N ILE A 113 -6.47 0.26 9.39
CA ILE A 113 -7.39 1.01 8.51
C ILE A 113 -7.14 2.50 8.63
N ALA A 114 -7.10 3.05 9.85
CA ALA A 114 -6.89 4.48 10.08
C ALA A 114 -5.55 4.97 9.50
N SER A 115 -4.47 4.23 9.73
CA SER A 115 -3.16 4.54 9.19
C SER A 115 -3.11 4.44 7.66
N ASN A 116 -3.69 3.37 7.09
CA ASN A 116 -3.69 3.18 5.65
C ASN A 116 -4.61 4.17 4.92
N LEU A 117 -5.67 4.68 5.57
CA LEU A 117 -6.53 5.70 4.98
C LEU A 117 -5.73 6.95 4.62
N ILE A 118 -4.94 7.45 5.56
CA ILE A 118 -4.10 8.63 5.35
C ILE A 118 -2.97 8.32 4.36
N ASP A 119 -2.27 7.20 4.56
CA ASP A 119 -1.13 6.80 3.74
C ASP A 119 -1.52 6.52 2.29
N LYS A 120 -2.53 5.70 2.03
CA LYS A 120 -2.88 5.28 0.67
C LYS A 120 -3.57 6.37 -0.12
N VAL A 121 -4.46 7.14 0.50
CA VAL A 121 -5.08 8.30 -0.17
C VAL A 121 -4.02 9.35 -0.47
N GLY A 122 -3.17 9.70 0.50
CA GLY A 122 -2.09 10.67 0.31
C GLY A 122 -1.11 10.23 -0.78
N THR A 123 -0.62 9.00 -0.72
CA THR A 123 0.31 8.43 -1.71
C THR A 123 -0.28 8.43 -3.12
N LEU A 124 -1.56 8.07 -3.29
CA LEU A 124 -2.20 8.03 -4.61
C LEU A 124 -2.50 9.42 -5.17
N VAL A 125 -2.84 10.38 -4.31
CA VAL A 125 -3.00 11.79 -4.73
C VAL A 125 -1.66 12.36 -5.17
N ILE A 126 -0.57 12.13 -4.42
CA ILE A 126 0.77 12.53 -4.81
C ILE A 126 1.19 11.84 -6.13
N ALA A 127 0.96 10.54 -6.25
CA ALA A 127 1.26 9.79 -7.47
C ALA A 127 0.48 10.34 -8.68
N TRP A 128 -0.80 10.67 -8.49
CA TRP A 128 -1.60 11.32 -9.53
C TRP A 128 -1.02 12.69 -9.92
N ALA A 129 -0.64 13.52 -8.94
CA ALA A 129 -0.02 14.81 -9.21
C ALA A 129 1.27 14.65 -10.01
N ILE A 130 2.16 13.73 -9.62
CA ILE A 130 3.40 13.44 -10.34
C ILE A 130 3.08 13.02 -11.78
N VAL A 131 2.19 12.06 -11.98
CA VAL A 131 1.81 11.57 -13.34
C VAL A 131 1.23 12.69 -14.18
N LYS A 132 0.43 13.59 -13.60
CA LYS A 132 -0.16 14.74 -14.31
C LYS A 132 0.89 15.75 -14.76
N TRP A 133 1.96 15.93 -13.98
CA TRP A 133 3.02 16.91 -14.26
C TRP A 133 4.17 16.32 -15.10
N LEU A 134 4.14 15.01 -15.40
CA LEU A 134 5.17 14.39 -16.24
C LEU A 134 5.10 14.94 -17.69
N PRO A 135 6.25 15.34 -18.28
CA PRO A 135 6.31 15.74 -19.67
C PRO A 135 5.83 14.66 -20.62
N MET A 136 5.13 15.07 -21.70
CA MET A 136 4.58 14.14 -22.71
C MET A 136 5.65 13.22 -23.33
N SER A 137 6.90 13.70 -23.48
CA SER A 137 8.02 12.92 -24.00
C SER A 137 8.35 11.69 -23.15
N ILE A 138 8.28 11.82 -21.83
CA ILE A 138 8.52 10.71 -20.89
C ILE A 138 7.32 9.76 -20.92
N MET A 139 6.11 10.29 -20.94
CA MET A 139 4.88 9.49 -20.93
C MET A 139 4.72 8.64 -22.21
N GLN A 140 5.21 9.10 -23.35
CA GLN A 140 5.19 8.34 -24.61
C GLN A 140 6.11 7.12 -24.58
N ASN A 141 7.24 7.19 -23.90
CA ASN A 141 8.15 6.06 -23.75
C ASN A 141 7.52 4.92 -22.95
N PHE A 142 6.77 5.24 -21.88
CA PHE A 142 6.03 4.23 -21.11
C PHE A 142 4.79 3.66 -21.82
N LYS A 143 4.22 4.40 -22.81
CA LYS A 143 3.10 3.90 -23.62
C LYS A 143 3.51 2.94 -24.72
N LYS A 144 4.75 3.00 -25.20
CA LYS A 144 5.27 2.09 -26.24
C LYS A 144 5.54 0.67 -25.71
N GLU A 145 5.65 0.49 -24.39
CA GLU A 145 5.90 -0.81 -23.76
C GLU A 145 4.60 -1.51 -23.26
N LYS A 146 3.43 -0.95 -23.53
CA LYS A 146 2.11 -1.54 -23.23
C LYS A 146 1.49 -2.15 -24.47
#